data_4f47d8f6add44426fd84ac52ea8cd8ae
#
_entry.id   4f47d8f6add44426fd84ac52ea8cd8ae
#
_cell.length_a   1.000
_cell.length_b   1.000
_cell.length_c   1.000
_cell.angle_alpha   90.00
_cell.angle_beta   90.00
_cell.angle_gamma   90.00
#
_symmetry.space_group_name_H-M   'P 1'
#
loop_
_entity.id
_entity.type
_entity.pdbx_description
1 polymer ?
#
loop_
_entity_poly.entity_id
_entity_poly.type
_entity_poly.pdbx_seq_one_letter_code
_entity_poly.pdbx_strand_id
1 'polypeptide(L)'
;MRALEGPLAQLVGDELAPSLAQMLSLAYREGAISYKRLKEDIPSADEILFEAYRLRLLLPSSPSAEWSSRRLKAAEGELYEMPRVIRCLVRGAAERGRWDPERAIAEAFREIGEGDWEDLPVFVRRLFRRARGLTVTAREIREVAQELGLGEKVDPLIAELKATGVMSPRLGSLTEALKARTPIYELNPSLRPLSL
;
A
#
# COMPACT_ATOMS: atom_id res chain seq x y z
N MET A 1 -7.71 -15.74 -11.43
CA MET A 1 -7.44 -14.51 -12.20
C MET A 1 -8.70 -13.69 -12.42
N ARG A 2 -9.77 -14.21 -13.05
CA ARG A 2 -11.02 -13.45 -13.31
C ARG A 2 -11.65 -12.79 -12.08
N ALA A 3 -11.48 -13.35 -10.88
CA ALA A 3 -12.01 -12.77 -9.64
C ALA A 3 -11.35 -11.44 -9.22
N LEU A 4 -10.14 -11.12 -9.72
CA LEU A 4 -9.46 -9.86 -9.45
C LEU A 4 -9.80 -8.74 -10.45
N GLU A 5 -10.19 -9.10 -11.68
CA GLU A 5 -10.40 -8.13 -12.75
C GLU A 5 -11.46 -7.09 -12.39
N GLY A 6 -12.64 -7.53 -11.90
CA GLY A 6 -13.71 -6.62 -11.50
C GLY A 6 -13.30 -5.62 -10.41
N PRO A 7 -12.74 -6.07 -9.27
CA PRO A 7 -12.21 -5.15 -8.25
C PRO A 7 -11.14 -4.19 -8.78
N LEU A 8 -10.23 -4.65 -9.65
CA LEU A 8 -9.17 -3.82 -10.21
C LEU A 8 -9.68 -2.83 -11.26
N ALA A 9 -10.73 -3.17 -12.01
CA ALA A 9 -11.35 -2.26 -12.97
C ALA A 9 -11.82 -0.95 -12.31
N GLN A 10 -12.22 -1.00 -11.05
CA GLN A 10 -12.57 0.20 -10.27
C GLN A 10 -11.38 1.12 -9.97
N LEU A 11 -10.15 0.59 -10.02
CA LEU A 11 -8.93 1.33 -9.72
C LEU A 11 -8.22 1.86 -10.98
N VAL A 12 -8.20 1.06 -12.04
CA VAL A 12 -7.39 1.33 -13.25
C VAL A 12 -8.19 1.30 -14.55
N GLY A 13 -9.51 1.05 -14.48
CA GLY A 13 -10.37 0.86 -15.65
C GLY A 13 -10.32 -0.56 -16.22
N ASP A 14 -11.31 -0.88 -17.07
CA ASP A 14 -11.50 -2.23 -17.61
C ASP A 14 -10.35 -2.67 -18.52
N GLU A 15 -9.71 -1.75 -19.21
CA GLU A 15 -8.63 -2.03 -20.18
C GLU A 15 -7.37 -2.59 -19.51
N LEU A 16 -6.95 -2.00 -18.39
CA LEU A 16 -5.71 -2.39 -17.69
C LEU A 16 -5.93 -3.49 -16.64
N ALA A 17 -7.16 -3.67 -16.18
CA ALA A 17 -7.48 -4.60 -15.10
C ALA A 17 -7.08 -6.05 -15.35
N PRO A 18 -7.24 -6.66 -16.55
CA PRO A 18 -6.82 -8.03 -16.80
C PRO A 18 -5.30 -8.23 -16.68
N SER A 19 -4.51 -7.35 -17.28
CA SER A 19 -3.04 -7.41 -17.23
C SER A 19 -2.51 -7.13 -15.82
N LEU A 20 -3.11 -6.17 -15.11
CA LEU A 20 -2.78 -5.91 -13.71
C LEU A 20 -3.14 -7.09 -12.80
N ALA A 21 -4.30 -7.75 -13.01
CA ALA A 21 -4.69 -8.95 -12.28
C ALA A 21 -3.71 -10.10 -12.49
N GLN A 22 -3.22 -10.27 -13.72
CA GLN A 22 -2.18 -11.26 -14.04
C GLN A 22 -0.87 -10.94 -13.32
N MET A 23 -0.40 -9.69 -13.40
CA MET A 23 0.83 -9.22 -12.72
C MET A 23 0.77 -9.44 -11.22
N LEU A 24 -0.32 -9.02 -10.56
CA LEU A 24 -0.49 -9.18 -9.12
C LEU A 24 -0.60 -10.65 -8.71
N SER A 25 -1.24 -11.50 -9.53
CA SER A 25 -1.32 -12.94 -9.26
C SER A 25 0.04 -13.63 -9.34
N LEU A 26 0.91 -13.22 -10.27
CA LEU A 26 2.29 -13.68 -10.37
C LEU A 26 3.11 -13.23 -9.15
N ALA A 27 3.10 -11.94 -8.85
CA ALA A 27 3.83 -11.38 -7.71
C ALA A 27 3.36 -11.98 -6.37
N TYR A 28 2.07 -12.25 -6.22
CA TYR A 28 1.53 -12.90 -5.03
C TYR A 28 2.09 -14.31 -4.83
N ARG A 29 2.20 -15.10 -5.89
CA ARG A 29 2.70 -16.48 -5.84
C ARG A 29 4.21 -16.57 -5.63
N GLU A 30 4.97 -15.71 -6.28
CA GLU A 30 6.43 -15.74 -6.27
C GLU A 30 7.04 -15.00 -5.08
N GLY A 31 6.27 -14.14 -4.40
CA GLY A 31 6.75 -13.29 -3.30
C GLY A 31 7.43 -12.03 -3.79
N ALA A 32 8.55 -12.17 -4.49
CA ALA A 32 9.21 -11.11 -5.26
C ALA A 32 9.28 -11.53 -6.72
N ILE A 33 9.04 -10.59 -7.65
CA ILE A 33 9.01 -10.87 -9.08
C ILE A 33 10.05 -10.02 -9.81
N SER A 34 10.79 -10.65 -10.75
CA SER A 34 11.78 -9.92 -11.55
C SER A 34 11.11 -9.19 -12.72
N TYR A 35 11.71 -8.06 -13.13
CA TYR A 35 11.27 -7.34 -14.33
C TYR A 35 11.29 -8.24 -15.57
N LYS A 36 12.33 -9.08 -15.73
CA LYS A 36 12.42 -10.04 -16.83
C LYS A 36 11.17 -10.92 -16.88
N ARG A 37 10.79 -11.50 -15.75
CA ARG A 37 9.60 -12.35 -15.64
C ARG A 37 8.31 -11.62 -16.01
N LEU A 38 8.18 -10.35 -15.59
CA LEU A 38 7.05 -9.52 -15.97
C LEU A 38 6.97 -9.30 -17.49
N LYS A 39 8.10 -9.01 -18.14
CA LYS A 39 8.16 -8.81 -19.60
C LYS A 39 7.82 -10.06 -20.41
N GLU A 40 8.17 -11.24 -19.90
CA GLU A 40 7.86 -12.51 -20.56
C GLU A 40 6.37 -12.85 -20.49
N ASP A 41 5.69 -12.54 -19.39
CA ASP A 41 4.34 -13.02 -19.10
C ASP A 41 3.25 -11.97 -19.30
N ILE A 42 3.56 -10.67 -19.24
CA ILE A 42 2.56 -9.60 -19.20
C ILE A 42 2.65 -8.74 -20.46
N PRO A 43 1.61 -8.69 -21.29
CA PRO A 43 1.51 -7.68 -22.35
C PRO A 43 1.59 -6.27 -21.75
N SER A 44 2.32 -5.36 -22.41
CA SER A 44 2.51 -3.97 -21.93
C SER A 44 3.04 -3.87 -20.49
N ALA A 45 3.97 -4.79 -20.10
CA ALA A 45 4.48 -4.90 -18.74
C ALA A 45 4.96 -3.57 -18.16
N ASP A 46 5.55 -2.68 -18.95
CA ASP A 46 6.06 -1.38 -18.51
C ASP A 46 4.94 -0.46 -18.02
N GLU A 47 3.87 -0.37 -18.78
CA GLU A 47 2.69 0.44 -18.45
C GLU A 47 1.99 -0.12 -17.21
N ILE A 48 1.76 -1.42 -17.18
CA ILE A 48 1.11 -2.09 -16.04
C ILE A 48 1.95 -1.99 -14.77
N LEU A 49 3.27 -2.13 -14.89
CA LEU A 49 4.20 -1.97 -13.77
C LEU A 49 4.22 -0.53 -13.26
N PHE A 50 4.15 0.47 -14.17
CA PHE A 50 4.04 1.87 -13.78
C PHE A 50 2.76 2.12 -12.98
N GLU A 51 1.61 1.60 -13.41
CA GLU A 51 0.35 1.71 -12.69
C GLU A 51 0.39 0.98 -11.33
N ALA A 52 0.94 -0.23 -11.30
CA ALA A 52 1.13 -0.97 -10.05
C ALA A 52 2.02 -0.21 -9.06
N TYR A 53 3.09 0.42 -9.55
CA TYR A 53 3.97 1.27 -8.73
C TYR A 53 3.27 2.55 -8.27
N ARG A 54 2.55 3.24 -9.15
CA ARG A 54 1.79 4.46 -8.83
C ARG A 54 0.76 4.20 -7.72
N LEU A 55 0.11 3.05 -7.77
CA LEU A 55 -0.86 2.59 -6.77
C LEU A 55 -0.21 1.92 -5.54
N ARG A 56 1.14 1.84 -5.48
CA ARG A 56 1.87 1.15 -4.40
C ARG A 56 1.45 -0.32 -4.22
N LEU A 57 0.98 -0.96 -5.29
CA LEU A 57 0.66 -2.39 -5.32
C LEU A 57 1.94 -3.24 -5.42
N LEU A 58 2.89 -2.78 -6.23
CA LEU A 58 4.24 -3.33 -6.35
C LEU A 58 5.26 -2.21 -6.16
N LEU A 59 6.32 -2.52 -5.44
CA LEU A 59 7.42 -1.60 -5.16
C LEU A 59 8.75 -2.26 -5.54
N PRO A 60 9.73 -1.51 -6.07
CA PRO A 60 11.08 -2.04 -6.23
C PRO A 60 11.60 -2.57 -4.90
N SER A 61 12.18 -3.76 -4.90
CA SER A 61 12.80 -4.35 -3.71
C SER A 61 13.98 -3.49 -3.28
N SER A 62 13.96 -3.01 -2.05
CA SER A 62 14.98 -2.06 -1.56
C SER A 62 14.99 -2.07 -0.03
N PRO A 63 16.15 -1.93 0.61
CA PRO A 63 16.24 -1.77 2.05
C PRO A 63 15.64 -0.45 2.56
N SER A 64 15.39 0.51 1.66
CA SER A 64 14.77 1.79 2.04
C SER A 64 13.31 1.61 2.48
N ALA A 65 12.96 2.19 3.63
CA ALA A 65 11.58 2.25 4.09
C ALA A 65 10.75 3.29 3.31
N GLU A 66 11.40 4.26 2.67
CA GLU A 66 10.75 5.34 1.94
C GLU A 66 10.41 4.94 0.50
N TRP A 67 9.13 5.01 0.12
CA TRP A 67 8.70 4.65 -1.23
C TRP A 67 9.23 5.59 -2.30
N SER A 68 9.36 6.88 -2.01
CA SER A 68 9.87 7.87 -2.96
C SER A 68 11.34 7.65 -3.33
N SER A 69 12.12 6.99 -2.47
CA SER A 69 13.50 6.60 -2.74
C SER A 69 13.63 5.31 -3.56
N ARG A 70 12.57 4.49 -3.59
CA ARG A 70 12.47 3.26 -4.37
C ARG A 70 12.07 3.58 -5.81
N ARG A 71 12.98 4.17 -6.58
CA ARG A 71 12.70 4.57 -7.97
C ARG A 71 12.35 3.37 -8.82
N LEU A 72 11.25 3.48 -9.58
CA LEU A 72 10.90 2.49 -10.59
C LEU A 72 11.97 2.45 -11.67
N LYS A 73 12.51 1.28 -11.94
CA LYS A 73 13.46 1.00 -13.01
C LYS A 73 12.98 -0.23 -13.78
N ALA A 74 12.51 -0.02 -14.99
CA ALA A 74 12.12 -1.09 -15.90
C ALA A 74 13.38 -1.69 -16.56
N ALA A 75 14.16 -2.47 -15.81
CA ALA A 75 15.44 -3.02 -16.26
C ALA A 75 15.66 -4.47 -15.77
N GLU A 76 16.38 -5.26 -16.56
CA GLU A 76 16.77 -6.62 -16.15
C GLU A 76 17.54 -6.59 -14.81
N GLY A 77 17.24 -7.54 -13.94
CA GLY A 77 17.81 -7.64 -12.61
C GLY A 77 17.04 -6.91 -11.53
N GLU A 78 16.14 -5.99 -11.87
CA GLU A 78 15.28 -5.35 -10.88
C GLU A 78 14.21 -6.34 -10.37
N LEU A 79 13.98 -6.31 -9.06
CA LEU A 79 12.98 -7.12 -8.36
C LEU A 79 11.90 -6.20 -7.78
N TYR A 80 10.68 -6.69 -7.76
CA TYR A 80 9.52 -6.00 -7.20
C TYR A 80 8.85 -6.87 -6.16
N GLU A 81 8.44 -6.25 -5.08
CA GLU A 81 7.76 -6.88 -3.96
C GLU A 81 6.38 -6.26 -3.73
N MET A 82 5.48 -7.07 -3.23
CA MET A 82 4.15 -6.64 -2.84
C MET A 82 4.13 -6.33 -1.34
N PRO A 83 3.76 -5.09 -0.90
CA PRO A 83 3.59 -4.79 0.50
C PRO A 83 2.64 -5.78 1.19
N ARG A 84 2.85 -6.07 2.47
CA ARG A 84 2.07 -7.07 3.22
C ARG A 84 0.57 -6.80 3.16
N VAL A 85 0.15 -5.57 3.41
CA VAL A 85 -1.27 -5.20 3.37
C VAL A 85 -1.87 -5.40 1.97
N ILE A 86 -1.09 -5.19 0.92
CA ILE A 86 -1.52 -5.42 -0.47
C ILE A 86 -1.64 -6.92 -0.75
N ARG A 87 -0.76 -7.76 -0.19
CA ARG A 87 -0.91 -9.23 -0.29
C ARG A 87 -2.23 -9.70 0.32
N CYS A 88 -2.61 -9.18 1.49
CA CYS A 88 -3.90 -9.46 2.12
C CYS A 88 -5.06 -8.95 1.26
N LEU A 89 -4.92 -7.76 0.67
CA LEU A 89 -5.92 -7.15 -0.19
C LEU A 89 -6.16 -7.95 -1.48
N VAL A 90 -5.08 -8.36 -2.17
CA VAL A 90 -5.14 -9.19 -3.39
C VAL A 90 -5.72 -10.57 -3.08
N ARG A 91 -5.28 -11.23 -2.00
CA ARG A 91 -5.86 -12.50 -1.53
C ARG A 91 -7.36 -12.36 -1.29
N GLY A 92 -7.74 -11.35 -0.51
CA GLY A 92 -9.13 -11.10 -0.19
C GLY A 92 -9.99 -10.78 -1.41
N ALA A 93 -9.48 -10.01 -2.35
CA ALA A 93 -10.17 -9.70 -3.60
C ALA A 93 -10.34 -10.94 -4.49
N ALA A 94 -9.30 -11.80 -4.57
CA ALA A 94 -9.37 -13.05 -5.32
C ALA A 94 -10.42 -14.03 -4.76
N GLU A 95 -10.57 -14.09 -3.43
CA GLU A 95 -11.51 -14.97 -2.76
C GLU A 95 -12.96 -14.47 -2.80
N ARG A 96 -13.16 -13.15 -2.69
CA ARG A 96 -14.48 -12.53 -2.45
C ARG A 96 -15.01 -11.65 -3.58
N GLY A 97 -14.19 -11.40 -4.60
CA GLY A 97 -14.56 -10.57 -5.76
C GLY A 97 -14.74 -9.09 -5.44
N ARG A 98 -14.16 -8.58 -4.33
CA ARG A 98 -14.25 -7.16 -3.96
C ARG A 98 -12.94 -6.63 -3.39
N TRP A 99 -12.64 -5.36 -3.67
CA TRP A 99 -11.51 -4.63 -3.08
C TRP A 99 -11.91 -4.10 -1.71
N ASP A 100 -11.34 -4.69 -0.64
CA ASP A 100 -11.75 -4.43 0.74
C ASP A 100 -10.53 -4.01 1.59
N PRO A 101 -10.14 -2.73 1.55
CA PRO A 101 -8.98 -2.21 2.30
C PRO A 101 -9.09 -2.41 3.81
N GLU A 102 -10.27 -2.22 4.39
CA GLU A 102 -10.44 -2.31 5.84
C GLU A 102 -10.14 -3.73 6.34
N ARG A 103 -10.65 -4.73 5.65
CA ARG A 103 -10.37 -6.12 5.98
C ARG A 103 -8.91 -6.49 5.74
N ALA A 104 -8.31 -6.00 4.66
CA ALA A 104 -6.90 -6.25 4.37
C ALA A 104 -5.98 -5.66 5.45
N ILE A 105 -6.28 -4.48 5.97
CA ILE A 105 -5.58 -3.87 7.09
C ILE A 105 -5.69 -4.76 8.33
N ALA A 106 -6.92 -5.15 8.72
CA ALA A 106 -7.13 -6.02 9.88
C ALA A 106 -6.38 -7.37 9.75
N GLU A 107 -6.41 -8.00 8.55
CA GLU A 107 -5.70 -9.24 8.28
C GLU A 107 -4.18 -9.06 8.35
N ALA A 108 -3.62 -7.98 7.78
CA ALA A 108 -2.18 -7.71 7.79
C ALA A 108 -1.62 -7.50 9.21
N PHE A 109 -2.36 -6.81 10.06
CA PHE A 109 -1.95 -6.59 11.45
C PHE A 109 -2.11 -7.83 12.31
N ARG A 110 -3.14 -8.64 12.08
CA ARG A 110 -3.27 -9.94 12.74
C ARG A 110 -2.10 -10.87 12.41
N GLU A 111 -1.60 -10.86 11.18
CA GLU A 111 -0.45 -11.65 10.75
C GLU A 111 0.86 -11.25 11.43
N ILE A 112 0.99 -10.03 11.94
CA ILE A 112 2.15 -9.58 12.73
C ILE A 112 1.96 -9.71 14.23
N GLY A 113 0.80 -10.20 14.67
CA GLY A 113 0.53 -10.50 16.08
C GLY A 113 0.02 -9.33 16.92
N GLU A 114 -0.48 -8.25 16.28
CA GLU A 114 -1.02 -7.10 17.00
C GLU A 114 -2.41 -7.38 17.59
N GLY A 115 -2.57 -7.05 18.88
CA GLY A 115 -3.81 -7.28 19.63
C GLY A 115 -4.96 -6.32 19.27
N ASP A 116 -4.64 -5.09 18.89
CA ASP A 116 -5.64 -4.02 18.65
C ASP A 116 -6.05 -3.90 17.17
N TRP A 117 -5.91 -4.97 16.39
CA TRP A 117 -6.17 -4.99 14.95
C TRP A 117 -7.62 -4.63 14.57
N GLU A 118 -8.58 -4.76 15.49
CA GLU A 118 -10.00 -4.46 15.22
C GLU A 118 -10.26 -2.96 15.02
N ASP A 119 -9.53 -2.10 15.72
CA ASP A 119 -9.66 -0.65 15.63
C ASP A 119 -8.84 -0.02 14.49
N LEU A 120 -7.86 -0.74 13.96
CA LEU A 120 -6.93 -0.21 12.96
C LEU A 120 -7.59 0.16 11.62
N PRO A 121 -8.59 -0.56 11.07
CA PRO A 121 -9.31 -0.12 9.89
C PRO A 121 -9.98 1.25 10.10
N VAL A 122 -10.58 1.47 11.27
CA VAL A 122 -11.20 2.75 11.64
C VAL A 122 -10.14 3.85 11.75
N PHE A 123 -9.02 3.54 12.38
CA PHE A 123 -7.87 4.44 12.50
C PHE A 123 -7.35 4.88 11.13
N VAL A 124 -7.05 3.94 10.23
CA VAL A 124 -6.54 4.23 8.88
C VAL A 124 -7.57 5.02 8.06
N ARG A 125 -8.86 4.68 8.14
CA ARG A 125 -9.93 5.45 7.50
C ARG A 125 -9.96 6.90 7.97
N ARG A 126 -9.78 7.16 9.29
CA ARG A 126 -9.68 8.53 9.82
C ARG A 126 -8.43 9.25 9.33
N LEU A 127 -7.30 8.55 9.18
CA LEU A 127 -6.10 9.14 8.57
C LEU A 127 -6.37 9.59 7.14
N PHE A 128 -7.04 8.78 6.31
CA PHE A 128 -7.40 9.19 4.94
C PHE A 128 -8.31 10.42 4.90
N ARG A 129 -9.23 10.57 5.87
CA ARG A 129 -10.08 11.77 5.97
C ARG A 129 -9.31 13.03 6.36
N ARG A 130 -8.24 12.90 7.13
CA ARG A 130 -7.37 14.03 7.53
C ARG A 130 -6.28 14.33 6.51
N ALA A 131 -5.95 13.35 5.66
CA ALA A 131 -4.87 13.47 4.71
C ALA A 131 -5.08 14.62 3.71
N ARG A 132 -4.03 15.38 3.48
CA ARG A 132 -3.98 16.35 2.37
C ARG A 132 -3.41 15.65 1.15
N GLY A 133 -4.29 15.28 0.23
CA GLY A 133 -3.95 14.31 -0.83
C GLY A 133 -3.75 12.92 -0.22
N LEU A 134 -2.52 12.43 -0.18
CA LEU A 134 -2.16 11.15 0.44
C LEU A 134 -1.18 11.34 1.61
N THR A 135 -0.98 12.56 2.10
CA THR A 135 0.02 12.82 3.14
C THR A 135 -0.63 13.18 4.47
N VAL A 136 -0.03 12.66 5.54
CA VAL A 136 -0.36 12.96 6.93
C VAL A 136 0.90 13.25 7.71
N THR A 137 0.80 14.09 8.73
CA THR A 137 1.89 14.39 9.66
C THR A 137 1.86 13.45 10.86
N ALA A 138 3.00 13.24 11.52
CA ALA A 138 3.05 12.50 12.78
C ALA A 138 2.13 13.11 13.86
N ARG A 139 1.91 14.42 13.80
CA ARG A 139 0.98 15.13 14.70
C ARG A 139 -0.46 14.66 14.46
N GLU A 140 -0.92 14.68 13.20
CA GLU A 140 -2.28 14.21 12.83
C GLU A 140 -2.47 12.73 13.18
N ILE A 141 -1.44 11.90 13.01
CA ILE A 141 -1.47 10.49 13.41
C ILE A 141 -1.69 10.37 14.92
N ARG A 142 -0.95 11.13 15.74
CA ARG A 142 -1.12 11.15 17.20
C ARG A 142 -2.50 11.64 17.64
N GLU A 143 -3.02 12.66 17.01
CA GLU A 143 -4.35 13.20 17.29
C GLU A 143 -5.42 12.12 17.03
N VAL A 144 -5.37 11.44 15.89
CA VAL A 144 -6.30 10.34 15.57
C VAL A 144 -6.14 9.16 16.54
N ALA A 145 -4.90 8.83 16.92
CA ALA A 145 -4.65 7.78 17.91
C ALA A 145 -5.25 8.12 19.27
N GLN A 146 -5.10 9.36 19.72
CA GLN A 146 -5.70 9.84 20.98
C GLN A 146 -7.23 9.78 20.94
N GLU A 147 -7.86 10.20 19.85
CA GLU A 147 -9.32 10.12 19.65
C GLU A 147 -9.88 8.69 19.73
N LEU A 148 -9.05 7.69 19.46
CA LEU A 148 -9.42 6.27 19.48
C LEU A 148 -8.89 5.52 20.72
N GLY A 149 -8.28 6.22 21.69
CA GLY A 149 -7.72 5.60 22.87
C GLY A 149 -6.40 4.84 22.65
N LEU A 150 -5.76 5.03 21.48
CA LEU A 150 -4.51 4.36 21.09
C LEU A 150 -3.26 5.24 21.35
N GLY A 151 -3.41 6.35 22.05
CA GLY A 151 -2.37 7.38 22.20
C GLY A 151 -1.06 6.87 22.81
N GLU A 152 -1.12 5.98 23.79
CA GLU A 152 0.07 5.39 24.44
C GLU A 152 0.85 4.42 23.52
N LYS A 153 0.21 3.89 22.48
CA LYS A 153 0.78 2.92 21.53
C LYS A 153 1.15 3.54 20.19
N VAL A 154 1.12 4.87 20.06
CA VAL A 154 1.24 5.55 18.77
C VAL A 154 2.59 5.32 18.08
N ASP A 155 3.70 5.27 18.81
CA ASP A 155 5.02 5.09 18.21
C ASP A 155 5.25 3.64 17.69
N PRO A 156 4.93 2.57 18.44
CA PRO A 156 4.84 1.22 17.89
C PRO A 156 3.88 1.14 16.68
N LEU A 157 2.69 1.72 16.79
CA LEU A 157 1.70 1.71 15.71
C LEU A 157 2.24 2.35 14.42
N ILE A 158 2.96 3.48 14.51
CA ILE A 158 3.63 4.09 13.36
C ILE A 158 4.64 3.12 12.72
N ALA A 159 5.41 2.39 13.52
CA ALA A 159 6.38 1.41 13.02
C ALA A 159 5.69 0.27 12.26
N GLU A 160 4.58 -0.22 12.77
CA GLU A 160 3.81 -1.32 12.18
C GLU A 160 3.05 -0.91 10.92
N LEU A 161 2.47 0.30 10.90
CA LEU A 161 1.86 0.86 9.70
C LEU A 161 2.87 0.96 8.54
N LYS A 162 4.14 1.27 8.85
CA LYS A 162 5.23 1.24 7.86
C LYS A 162 5.60 -0.18 7.46
N ALA A 163 5.77 -1.08 8.42
CA ALA A 163 6.17 -2.46 8.17
C ALA A 163 5.13 -3.26 7.37
N THR A 164 3.85 -2.96 7.55
CA THR A 164 2.76 -3.57 6.78
C THR A 164 2.57 -2.96 5.40
N GLY A 165 3.12 -1.77 5.14
CA GLY A 165 2.97 -1.05 3.87
C GLY A 165 1.68 -0.24 3.77
N VAL A 166 1.07 0.11 4.92
CA VAL A 166 -0.06 1.05 4.99
C VAL A 166 0.40 2.47 4.73
N MET A 167 1.59 2.81 5.22
CA MET A 167 2.22 4.12 4.96
C MET A 167 3.74 4.03 4.85
N SER A 168 4.34 5.09 4.34
CA SER A 168 5.79 5.25 4.20
C SER A 168 6.24 6.62 4.70
N PRO A 169 7.41 6.75 5.34
CA PRO A 169 7.98 8.06 5.61
C PRO A 169 8.23 8.81 4.30
N ARG A 170 8.05 10.13 4.31
CA ARG A 170 8.31 11.01 3.16
C ARG A 170 9.46 11.95 3.50
N LEU A 171 10.69 11.46 3.28
CA LEU A 171 11.92 12.19 3.62
C LEU A 171 12.32 13.24 2.58
N GLY A 172 11.91 13.08 1.32
CA GLY A 172 12.27 13.97 0.20
C GLY A 172 11.70 15.40 0.28
N SER A 173 10.88 15.67 1.27
CA SER A 173 10.29 16.99 1.54
C SER A 173 10.86 17.60 2.82
N LEU A 174 12.19 17.73 2.90
CA LEU A 174 12.84 18.34 4.07
C LEU A 174 12.25 19.73 4.38
N THR A 175 11.98 20.52 3.34
CA THR A 175 11.36 21.85 3.47
C THR A 175 9.93 21.77 4.05
N GLU A 176 9.13 20.78 3.63
CA GLU A 176 7.77 20.58 4.17
C GLU A 176 7.82 20.04 5.61
N ALA A 177 8.71 19.08 5.89
CA ALA A 177 8.91 18.56 7.25
C ALA A 177 9.42 19.63 8.21
N LEU A 178 10.34 20.50 7.78
CA LEU A 178 10.81 21.65 8.55
C LEU A 178 9.71 22.68 8.80
N LYS A 179 8.87 22.97 7.80
CA LYS A 179 7.69 23.85 7.95
C LYS A 179 6.66 23.24 8.91
N ALA A 180 6.40 21.93 8.79
CA ALA A 180 5.46 21.22 9.65
C ALA A 180 6.03 20.96 11.06
N ARG A 181 7.34 21.04 11.25
CA ARG A 181 8.07 20.67 12.48
C ARG A 181 7.72 19.27 12.99
N THR A 182 7.42 18.35 12.07
CA THR A 182 7.01 16.99 12.38
C THR A 182 7.24 16.08 11.16
N PRO A 183 7.54 14.79 11.34
CA PRO A 183 7.62 13.84 10.24
C PRO A 183 6.33 13.80 9.41
N ILE A 184 6.50 13.60 8.11
CA ILE A 184 5.39 13.45 7.15
C ILE A 184 5.41 12.03 6.60
N TYR A 185 4.23 11.46 6.40
CA TYR A 185 4.03 10.12 5.87
C TYR A 185 3.10 10.15 4.66
N GLU A 186 3.37 9.27 3.70
CA GLU A 186 2.50 9.00 2.55
C GLU A 186 1.66 7.76 2.86
N LEU A 187 0.34 7.85 2.69
CA LEU A 187 -0.58 6.72 2.79
C LEU A 187 -0.60 5.94 1.48
N ASN A 188 -0.78 4.63 1.57
CA ASN A 188 -0.88 3.78 0.38
C ASN A 188 -2.20 4.08 -0.37
N PRO A 189 -2.14 4.57 -1.62
CA PRO A 189 -3.34 4.98 -2.37
C PRO A 189 -4.34 3.84 -2.59
N SER A 190 -3.87 2.59 -2.68
CA SER A 190 -4.74 1.42 -2.88
C SER A 190 -5.59 1.06 -1.66
N LEU A 191 -5.31 1.66 -0.51
CA LEU A 191 -6.09 1.48 0.72
C LEU A 191 -7.13 2.57 0.94
N ARG A 192 -7.22 3.53 0.01
CA ARG A 192 -8.25 4.58 0.10
C ARG A 192 -9.62 3.94 0.00
N PRO A 193 -10.53 4.21 0.97
CA PRO A 193 -11.90 3.73 0.88
C PRO A 193 -12.58 4.24 -0.39
N LEU A 194 -13.29 3.35 -1.11
CA LEU A 194 -13.99 3.71 -2.37
C LEU A 194 -15.16 4.67 -2.14
N SER A 195 -15.58 4.87 -0.90
CA SER A 195 -16.73 5.68 -0.48
C SER A 195 -16.35 6.97 0.25
N LEU A 196 -15.14 7.49 0.05
CA LEU A 196 -14.71 8.79 0.58
C LEU A 196 -14.86 9.91 -0.45
#